data_249bc9bf0e9781e933e78da3aa922b80
#
_entry.id   249bc9bf0e9781e933e78da3aa922b80
#
_cell.length_a   1.000
_cell.length_b   1.000
_cell.length_c   1.000
_cell.angle_alpha   90.00
_cell.angle_beta   90.00
_cell.angle_gamma   90.00
#
_symmetry.space_group_name_H-M   'P 1'
#
loop_
_entity.id
_entity.type
_entity.pdbx_description
1 polymer ?
#
loop_
_entity_poly.entity_id
_entity_poly.type
_entity_poly.pdbx_seq_one_letter_code
_entity_poly.pdbx_strand_id
1 'polypeptide(L)'
;MRIQGANGTAVAAKPGAARRAPTGGFSLGEADTSSHPGATGGLRAISTVDALLALQGIEEVGERKKRAVAKGRNALDLLDRLKVGLLDGSVDTSTLARLKVAADGLTEGSGDSGLDSVLAEIDLRVAVELAKAGVA
;
A
#
# COMPACT_ATOMS: atom_id res chain seq x y z
N MET A 1 38.28 -23.83 -31.91
CA MET A 1 38.07 -23.69 -30.44
C MET A 1 36.88 -24.51 -30.03
N ARG A 2 37.07 -25.58 -29.27
CA ARG A 2 35.99 -26.44 -28.74
C ARG A 2 35.71 -26.01 -27.33
N ILE A 3 34.45 -25.63 -27.06
CA ILE A 3 33.96 -25.39 -25.71
C ILE A 3 33.38 -26.71 -25.21
N GLN A 4 34.07 -27.36 -24.29
CA GLN A 4 33.58 -28.54 -23.60
C GLN A 4 32.68 -28.09 -22.46
N GLY A 5 31.38 -28.48 -22.53
CA GLY A 5 30.45 -28.33 -21.42
C GLY A 5 30.77 -29.38 -20.34
N ALA A 6 30.78 -28.95 -19.09
CA ALA A 6 30.97 -29.80 -17.93
C ALA A 6 29.74 -30.69 -17.71
N ASN A 7 29.86 -31.99 -18.04
CA ASN A 7 28.94 -33.02 -17.61
C ASN A 7 29.17 -33.35 -16.13
N GLY A 8 28.44 -32.70 -15.25
CA GLY A 8 28.35 -33.09 -13.85
C GLY A 8 27.32 -34.21 -13.69
N THR A 9 27.75 -35.45 -13.64
CA THR A 9 26.92 -36.58 -13.21
C THR A 9 26.62 -36.44 -11.72
N ALA A 10 25.40 -36.06 -11.38
CA ALA A 10 24.93 -36.10 -10.01
C ALA A 10 24.85 -37.55 -9.52
N VAL A 11 25.66 -37.86 -8.52
CA VAL A 11 25.61 -39.14 -7.81
C VAL A 11 24.31 -39.20 -7.02
N ALA A 12 23.46 -40.18 -7.32
CA ALA A 12 22.23 -40.45 -6.61
C ALA A 12 22.50 -40.70 -5.12
N ALA A 13 22.04 -39.79 -4.26
CA ALA A 13 22.06 -40.01 -2.83
C ALA A 13 21.05 -41.10 -2.44
N LYS A 14 21.51 -42.08 -1.65
CA LYS A 14 20.71 -43.14 -1.04
C LYS A 14 19.47 -42.53 -0.33
N PRO A 15 18.29 -43.18 -0.44
CA PRO A 15 17.13 -42.78 0.34
C PRO A 15 17.40 -43.05 1.81
N GLY A 16 17.60 -41.98 2.58
CA GLY A 16 17.64 -42.04 4.04
C GLY A 16 16.27 -42.45 4.57
N ALA A 17 16.29 -43.41 5.52
CA ALA A 17 15.11 -43.94 6.17
C ALA A 17 14.14 -42.87 6.64
N ALA A 18 12.89 -42.95 6.22
CA ALA A 18 11.80 -42.12 6.69
C ALA A 18 11.69 -42.21 8.21
N ARG A 19 12.05 -41.16 8.91
CA ARG A 19 11.72 -41.01 10.32
C ARG A 19 10.21 -40.89 10.41
N ARG A 20 9.58 -41.93 10.97
CA ARG A 20 8.19 -41.85 11.40
C ARG A 20 8.03 -40.66 12.33
N ALA A 21 7.23 -39.72 11.95
CA ALA A 21 6.73 -38.69 12.83
C ALA A 21 5.97 -39.35 13.98
N PRO A 22 6.20 -38.94 15.24
CA PRO A 22 5.38 -39.41 16.34
C PRO A 22 3.95 -38.90 16.10
N THR A 23 3.02 -39.85 16.02
CA THR A 23 1.58 -39.59 16.08
C THR A 23 1.27 -39.08 17.49
N GLY A 24 1.56 -37.84 17.75
CA GLY A 24 1.01 -37.11 18.89
C GLY A 24 -0.46 -36.88 18.60
N GLY A 25 -1.31 -37.79 19.12
CA GLY A 25 -2.73 -37.55 19.14
C GLY A 25 -3.01 -36.25 19.86
N PHE A 26 -3.82 -35.37 19.25
CA PHE A 26 -4.43 -34.25 19.94
C PHE A 26 -5.29 -34.84 21.07
N SER A 27 -4.76 -34.80 22.28
CA SER A 27 -5.53 -35.00 23.50
C SER A 27 -6.33 -33.72 23.72
N LEU A 28 -7.61 -33.75 23.33
CA LEU A 28 -8.58 -32.82 23.87
C LEU A 28 -8.69 -33.13 25.36
N GLY A 29 -8.01 -32.32 26.18
CA GLY A 29 -8.22 -32.34 27.61
C GLY A 29 -9.71 -32.15 27.83
N GLU A 30 -10.30 -33.13 28.49
CA GLU A 30 -11.66 -33.11 29.00
C GLU A 30 -11.85 -31.82 29.77
N ALA A 31 -12.69 -30.94 29.24
CA ALA A 31 -13.03 -29.68 29.88
C ALA A 31 -13.71 -29.97 31.20
N ASP A 32 -12.98 -29.76 32.31
CA ASP A 32 -13.58 -29.67 33.61
C ASP A 32 -14.71 -28.65 33.58
N THR A 33 -15.92 -29.16 33.69
CA THR A 33 -17.14 -28.38 33.83
C THR A 33 -17.15 -27.75 35.23
N SER A 34 -16.39 -26.68 35.43
CA SER A 34 -16.65 -25.77 36.54
C SER A 34 -17.64 -24.71 36.08
N SER A 35 -18.90 -25.03 36.30
CA SER A 35 -20.03 -24.11 36.21
C SER A 35 -19.84 -22.97 37.18
N HIS A 36 -19.42 -21.79 36.68
CA HIS A 36 -19.66 -20.53 37.36
C HIS A 36 -20.53 -19.65 36.44
N PRO A 37 -21.79 -19.37 36.81
CA PRO A 37 -22.56 -18.36 36.13
C PRO A 37 -22.13 -16.99 36.68
N GLY A 38 -21.13 -16.37 36.09
CA GLY A 38 -20.67 -15.04 36.43
C GLY A 38 -20.74 -14.14 35.21
N ALA A 39 -21.78 -13.37 35.14
CA ALA A 39 -21.92 -12.06 34.47
C ALA A 39 -20.75 -11.62 33.53
N THR A 40 -20.72 -12.13 32.31
CA THR A 40 -19.82 -11.60 31.26
C THR A 40 -20.56 -11.01 30.05
N GLY A 41 -21.87 -10.72 30.18
CA GLY A 41 -22.67 -10.14 29.09
C GLY A 41 -22.29 -8.68 28.74
N GLY A 42 -21.75 -7.92 29.72
CA GLY A 42 -21.44 -6.51 29.50
C GLY A 42 -20.10 -6.23 28.79
N LEU A 43 -19.09 -7.04 29.08
CA LEU A 43 -17.74 -6.86 28.49
C LEU A 43 -17.65 -7.27 27.02
N ARG A 44 -18.46 -8.26 26.59
CA ARG A 44 -18.50 -8.68 25.18
C ARG A 44 -19.14 -7.64 24.26
N ALA A 45 -20.12 -6.89 24.75
CA ALA A 45 -20.77 -5.84 23.98
C ALA A 45 -19.83 -4.63 23.76
N ILE A 46 -19.01 -4.30 24.77
CA ILE A 46 -18.04 -3.20 24.68
C ILE A 46 -16.91 -3.56 23.73
N SER A 47 -16.42 -4.79 23.75
CA SER A 47 -15.34 -5.23 22.83
C SER A 47 -15.78 -5.28 21.37
N THR A 48 -17.05 -5.54 21.08
CA THR A 48 -17.58 -5.54 19.71
C THR A 48 -17.77 -4.12 19.17
N VAL A 49 -18.18 -3.16 19.99
CA VAL A 49 -18.33 -1.75 19.59
C VAL A 49 -16.96 -1.12 19.36
N ASP A 50 -15.99 -1.36 20.25
CA ASP A 50 -14.61 -0.89 20.06
C ASP A 50 -13.96 -1.51 18.82
N ALA A 51 -14.22 -2.78 18.54
CA ALA A 51 -13.74 -3.43 17.34
C ALA A 51 -14.37 -2.84 16.07
N LEU A 52 -15.66 -2.52 16.10
CA LEU A 52 -16.35 -1.86 14.97
C LEU A 52 -15.84 -0.42 14.77
N LEU A 53 -15.60 0.34 15.82
CA LEU A 53 -15.02 1.68 15.74
C LEU A 53 -13.59 1.63 15.20
N ALA A 54 -12.78 0.67 15.63
CA ALA A 54 -11.43 0.46 15.12
C ALA A 54 -11.46 0.10 13.62
N LEU A 55 -12.38 -0.74 13.17
CA LEU A 55 -12.55 -1.08 11.76
C LEU A 55 -12.95 0.13 10.92
N GLN A 56 -13.87 0.97 11.43
CA GLN A 56 -14.25 2.22 10.74
C GLN A 56 -13.07 3.18 10.59
N GLY A 57 -12.22 3.31 11.62
CA GLY A 57 -11.01 4.13 11.55
C GLY A 57 -10.00 3.61 10.51
N ILE A 58 -9.86 2.29 10.36
CA ILE A 58 -8.97 1.69 9.36
C ILE A 58 -9.51 1.92 7.95
N GLU A 59 -10.83 1.81 7.75
CA GLU A 59 -11.48 2.04 6.45
C GLU A 59 -11.33 3.50 6.02
N GLU A 60 -11.49 4.44 6.94
CA GLU A 60 -11.30 5.87 6.66
C GLU A 60 -9.85 6.22 6.26
N VAL A 61 -8.86 5.63 6.91
CA VAL A 61 -7.44 5.79 6.55
C VAL A 61 -7.17 5.18 5.17
N GLY A 62 -7.71 4.00 4.89
CA GLY A 62 -7.58 3.35 3.60
C GLY A 62 -8.17 4.18 2.44
N GLU A 63 -9.32 4.78 2.65
CA GLU A 63 -9.97 5.63 1.65
C GLU A 63 -9.22 6.96 1.44
N ARG A 64 -8.68 7.56 2.49
CA ARG A 64 -7.82 8.76 2.38
C ARG A 64 -6.57 8.45 1.56
N LYS A 65 -5.90 7.33 1.84
CA LYS A 65 -4.73 6.88 1.09
C LYS A 65 -5.04 6.66 -0.39
N LYS A 66 -6.15 5.98 -0.73
CA LYS A 66 -6.58 5.77 -2.12
C LYS A 66 -6.82 7.10 -2.84
N ARG A 67 -7.50 8.05 -2.20
CA ARG A 67 -7.73 9.40 -2.77
C ARG A 67 -6.43 10.15 -3.00
N ALA A 68 -5.51 10.10 -2.05
CA ALA A 68 -4.20 10.73 -2.16
C ALA A 68 -3.38 10.15 -3.33
N VAL A 69 -3.36 8.84 -3.50
CA VAL A 69 -2.72 8.17 -4.65
C VAL A 69 -3.37 8.59 -5.97
N ALA A 70 -4.69 8.67 -6.03
CA ALA A 70 -5.40 9.11 -7.24
C ALA A 70 -5.07 10.56 -7.60
N LYS A 71 -5.00 11.46 -6.62
CA LYS A 71 -4.57 12.86 -6.80
C LYS A 71 -3.14 12.94 -7.32
N GLY A 72 -2.20 12.22 -6.69
CA GLY A 72 -0.81 12.18 -7.14
C GLY A 72 -0.65 11.68 -8.57
N ARG A 73 -1.34 10.61 -8.95
CA ARG A 73 -1.35 10.10 -10.33
C ARG A 73 -1.89 11.12 -11.32
N ASN A 74 -3.00 11.79 -10.99
CA ASN A 74 -3.56 12.83 -11.85
C ASN A 74 -2.58 13.99 -12.07
N ALA A 75 -1.86 14.43 -11.03
CA ALA A 75 -0.84 15.47 -11.15
C ALA A 75 0.33 15.01 -12.05
N LEU A 76 0.80 13.76 -11.90
CA LEU A 76 1.84 13.18 -12.75
C LEU A 76 1.40 13.09 -14.22
N ASP A 77 0.16 12.65 -14.50
CA ASP A 77 -0.39 12.59 -15.87
C ASP A 77 -0.45 13.98 -16.50
N LEU A 78 -0.79 15.02 -15.73
CA LEU A 78 -0.79 16.40 -16.20
C LEU A 78 0.62 16.94 -16.46
N LEU A 79 1.60 16.59 -15.61
CA LEU A 79 3.01 16.93 -15.84
C LEU A 79 3.55 16.25 -17.11
N ASP A 80 3.17 15.01 -17.38
CA ASP A 80 3.56 14.31 -18.61
C ASP A 80 2.94 14.97 -19.85
N ARG A 81 1.68 15.37 -19.79
CA ARG A 81 1.03 16.15 -20.88
C ARG A 81 1.73 17.49 -21.09
N LEU A 82 2.07 18.20 -20.03
CA LEU A 82 2.83 19.45 -20.12
C LEU A 82 4.19 19.22 -20.78
N LYS A 83 4.90 18.15 -20.38
CA LYS A 83 6.18 17.77 -20.98
C LYS A 83 6.07 17.51 -22.48
N VAL A 84 5.04 16.76 -22.91
CA VAL A 84 4.78 16.51 -24.34
C VAL A 84 4.50 17.83 -25.07
N GLY A 85 3.63 18.67 -24.51
CA GLY A 85 3.33 19.98 -25.10
C GLY A 85 4.56 20.89 -25.24
N LEU A 86 5.48 20.87 -24.25
CA LEU A 86 6.75 21.59 -24.34
C LEU A 86 7.64 21.06 -25.47
N LEU A 87 7.69 19.75 -25.68
CA LEU A 87 8.46 19.15 -26.77
C LEU A 87 7.86 19.47 -28.15
N ASP A 88 6.55 19.56 -28.23
CA ASP A 88 5.81 19.92 -29.47
C ASP A 88 5.79 21.45 -29.71
N GLY A 89 6.34 22.26 -28.79
CA GLY A 89 6.33 23.71 -28.85
C GLY A 89 4.94 24.34 -28.59
N SER A 90 4.00 23.56 -28.07
CA SER A 90 2.65 24.00 -27.75
C SER A 90 2.31 23.76 -26.28
N VAL A 91 2.36 24.80 -25.45
CA VAL A 91 1.91 24.71 -24.07
C VAL A 91 0.45 25.11 -24.00
N ASP A 92 -0.41 24.12 -23.69
CA ASP A 92 -1.84 24.35 -23.54
C ASP A 92 -2.15 25.00 -22.17
N THR A 93 -2.75 26.19 -22.20
CA THR A 93 -3.17 26.93 -21.00
C THR A 93 -4.18 26.13 -20.15
N SER A 94 -5.00 25.28 -20.78
CA SER A 94 -5.94 24.41 -20.07
C SER A 94 -5.22 23.36 -19.25
N THR A 95 -4.11 22.82 -19.75
CA THR A 95 -3.27 21.87 -19.00
C THR A 95 -2.64 22.53 -17.78
N LEU A 96 -2.15 23.78 -17.91
CA LEU A 96 -1.62 24.55 -16.77
C LEU A 96 -2.69 24.85 -15.72
N ALA A 97 -3.89 25.25 -16.13
CA ALA A 97 -5.00 25.49 -15.23
C ALA A 97 -5.40 24.23 -14.44
N ARG A 98 -5.47 23.09 -15.12
CA ARG A 98 -5.76 21.77 -14.48
C ARG A 98 -4.64 21.35 -13.52
N LEU A 99 -3.39 21.63 -13.89
CA LEU A 99 -2.23 21.33 -13.04
C LEU A 99 -2.27 22.13 -11.74
N LYS A 100 -2.64 23.41 -11.81
CA LYS A 100 -2.85 24.26 -10.62
C LYS A 100 -3.92 23.67 -9.69
N VAL A 101 -5.08 23.31 -10.24
CA VAL A 101 -6.16 22.66 -9.47
C VAL A 101 -5.73 21.32 -8.88
N ALA A 102 -4.91 20.55 -9.60
CA ALA A 102 -4.41 19.27 -9.10
C ALA A 102 -3.45 19.43 -7.92
N ALA A 103 -2.66 20.51 -7.90
CA ALA A 103 -1.74 20.84 -6.81
C ALA A 103 -2.48 21.12 -5.49
N ASP A 104 -3.59 21.86 -5.53
CA ASP A 104 -4.33 22.29 -4.34
C ASP A 104 -4.74 21.12 -3.40
N GLY A 105 -4.79 19.91 -3.90
CA GLY A 105 -5.20 18.74 -3.12
C GLY A 105 -4.09 17.77 -2.74
N LEU A 106 -2.83 18.02 -3.12
CA LEU A 106 -1.73 17.06 -2.89
C LEU A 106 -1.25 17.04 -1.44
N THR A 107 -1.40 18.14 -0.71
CA THR A 107 -0.89 18.32 0.66
C THR A 107 -1.90 18.01 1.77
N GLU A 108 -3.09 17.47 1.45
CA GLU A 108 -4.16 17.22 2.42
C GLU A 108 -3.87 16.12 3.44
N GLY A 109 -2.75 15.43 3.33
CA GLY A 109 -2.36 14.33 4.22
C GLY A 109 -3.14 13.03 3.95
N SER A 110 -2.40 11.97 3.63
CA SER A 110 -2.95 10.65 3.34
C SER A 110 -3.12 9.77 4.58
N GLY A 111 -2.47 10.13 5.67
CA GLY A 111 -2.29 9.30 6.87
C GLY A 111 -1.12 8.32 6.74
N ASP A 112 -0.33 8.42 5.67
CA ASP A 112 0.90 7.64 5.46
C ASP A 112 2.05 8.62 5.17
N SER A 113 3.00 8.72 6.08
CA SER A 113 4.09 9.69 5.99
C SER A 113 5.00 9.48 4.77
N GLY A 114 5.16 8.24 4.32
CA GLY A 114 5.91 7.93 3.11
C GLY A 114 5.22 8.44 1.85
N LEU A 115 3.90 8.24 1.75
CA LEU A 115 3.10 8.76 0.66
C LEU A 115 3.04 10.29 0.69
N ASP A 116 2.89 10.88 1.87
CA ASP A 116 2.84 12.34 2.03
C ASP A 116 4.15 13.00 1.57
N SER A 117 5.30 12.38 1.84
CA SER A 117 6.60 12.84 1.34
C SER A 117 6.67 12.82 -0.19
N VAL A 118 6.21 11.76 -0.83
CA VAL A 118 6.17 11.66 -2.30
C VAL A 118 5.21 12.69 -2.90
N LEU A 119 4.05 12.90 -2.28
CA LEU A 119 3.09 13.90 -2.73
C LEU A 119 3.65 15.33 -2.62
N ALA A 120 4.42 15.63 -1.57
CA ALA A 120 5.11 16.92 -1.43
C ALA A 120 6.17 17.15 -2.51
N GLU A 121 6.89 16.10 -2.93
CA GLU A 121 7.84 16.18 -4.05
C GLU A 121 7.12 16.44 -5.38
N ILE A 122 5.97 15.79 -5.61
CA ILE A 122 5.13 16.04 -6.79
C ILE A 122 4.63 17.48 -6.78
N ASP A 123 4.12 17.96 -5.65
CA ASP A 123 3.63 19.32 -5.48
C ASP A 123 4.72 20.36 -5.78
N LEU A 124 5.91 20.17 -5.22
CA LEU A 124 7.07 21.01 -5.50
C LEU A 124 7.38 21.05 -7.01
N ARG A 125 7.34 19.91 -7.68
CA ARG A 125 7.57 19.82 -9.12
C ARG A 125 6.49 20.59 -9.90
N VAL A 126 5.23 20.44 -9.52
CA VAL A 126 4.13 21.19 -10.12
C VAL A 126 4.34 22.70 -9.95
N ALA A 127 4.67 23.15 -8.75
CA ALA A 127 4.94 24.57 -8.46
C ALA A 127 6.07 25.14 -9.34
N VAL A 128 7.15 24.36 -9.53
CA VAL A 128 8.26 24.75 -10.40
C VAL A 128 7.82 24.91 -11.85
N GLU A 129 7.05 23.97 -12.38
CA GLU A 129 6.59 24.03 -13.79
C GLU A 129 5.58 25.16 -14.00
N LEU A 130 4.68 25.43 -13.04
CA LEU A 130 3.77 26.56 -13.09
C LEU A 130 4.52 27.89 -13.03
N ALA A 131 5.54 28.02 -12.19
CA ALA A 131 6.38 29.21 -12.12
C ALA A 131 7.12 29.46 -13.43
N LYS A 132 7.68 28.43 -14.07
CA LYS A 132 8.32 28.55 -15.40
C LYS A 132 7.34 29.00 -16.48
N ALA A 133 6.08 28.56 -16.39
CA ALA A 133 5.02 28.98 -17.31
C ALA A 133 4.43 30.37 -17.00
N GLY A 134 4.86 31.03 -15.92
CA GLY A 134 4.34 32.34 -15.51
C GLY A 134 2.92 32.29 -14.92
N VAL A 135 2.49 31.16 -14.39
CA VAL A 135 1.14 30.90 -13.84
C VAL A 135 1.18 30.74 -12.31
N ALA A 136 2.14 31.33 -11.63
CA ALA A 136 2.27 31.25 -10.17
C ALA A 136 1.18 32.07 -9.43
#